data_8dc22021d334ca19d9ccb0b0726ab292
#
_entry.id   8dc22021d334ca19d9ccb0b0726ab292
#
_cell.length_a   1.000
_cell.length_b   1.000
_cell.length_c   1.000
_cell.angle_alpha   90.00
_cell.angle_beta   90.00
_cell.angle_gamma   90.00
#
_symmetry.space_group_name_H-M   'P 1'
#
loop_
_entity.id
_entity.type
_entity.pdbx_description
1 polymer ?
#
loop_
_entity_poly.entity_id
_entity_poly.type
_entity_poly.pdbx_seq_one_letter_code
_entity_poly.pdbx_strand_id
1 'polypeptide(L)'
;RDIFEAIKSISKKLPKFIWHKETNIENFDLIVIPGGFTFGDYLRCGALASNSPVIKSIRDHASRGGAILGICNGFQILTETKLLPGTLIKNSVLKFLCHDLNVIVQDTLPSPFTWGFKPTTKLNIPIAHNEGNYYINDNELKKLKFNGQIAFKYEERFNPNGSVENIAGVLSENGRILGMMP
;
A
#
# COMPACT_ATOMS: atom_id res chain seq x y z
N ARG A 1 -11.15 11.21 3.25
CA ARG A 1 -11.77 12.32 2.49
C ARG A 1 -10.80 12.83 1.42
N ASP A 2 -9.53 13.06 1.73
CA ASP A 2 -8.54 13.66 0.82
C ASP A 2 -8.34 12.85 -0.47
N ILE A 3 -8.19 11.52 -0.35
CA ILE A 3 -8.08 10.64 -1.52
C ILE A 3 -9.34 10.68 -2.42
N PHE A 4 -10.53 10.85 -1.82
CA PHE A 4 -11.78 11.01 -2.55
C PHE A 4 -11.76 12.27 -3.42
N GLU A 5 -11.38 13.40 -2.83
CA GLU A 5 -11.30 14.67 -3.56
C GLU A 5 -10.18 14.65 -4.62
N ALA A 6 -9.05 14.01 -4.31
CA ALA A 6 -7.96 13.83 -5.27
C ALA A 6 -8.41 13.02 -6.49
N ILE A 7 -9.03 11.85 -6.28
CA ILE A 7 -9.53 11.01 -7.38
C ILE A 7 -10.60 11.75 -8.17
N LYS A 8 -11.55 12.41 -7.52
CA LYS A 8 -12.58 13.20 -8.18
C LYS A 8 -12.00 14.30 -9.07
N SER A 9 -11.01 15.03 -8.56
CA SER A 9 -10.33 16.12 -9.28
C SER A 9 -9.58 15.60 -10.51
N ILE A 10 -8.85 14.50 -10.37
CA ILE A 10 -7.98 13.95 -11.42
C ILE A 10 -8.80 13.20 -12.47
N SER A 11 -9.67 12.27 -12.06
CA SER A 11 -10.43 11.41 -12.95
C SER A 11 -11.68 12.05 -13.54
N LYS A 12 -12.15 13.15 -12.95
CA LYS A 12 -13.45 13.79 -13.22
C LYS A 12 -14.65 12.84 -13.02
N LYS A 13 -14.44 11.66 -12.42
CA LYS A 13 -15.48 10.71 -12.01
C LYS A 13 -15.76 10.89 -10.52
N LEU A 14 -16.99 10.63 -10.11
CA LEU A 14 -17.37 10.67 -8.69
C LEU A 14 -17.01 9.33 -8.02
N PRO A 15 -16.05 9.30 -7.09
CA PRO A 15 -15.78 8.09 -6.33
C PRO A 15 -16.97 7.71 -5.44
N LYS A 16 -17.09 6.42 -5.10
CA LYS A 16 -18.09 5.92 -4.16
C LYS A 16 -17.44 5.48 -2.87
N PHE A 17 -17.97 5.90 -1.73
CA PHE A 17 -17.57 5.34 -0.45
C PHE A 17 -18.26 3.99 -0.23
N ILE A 18 -17.46 3.00 0.16
CA ILE A 18 -17.95 1.67 0.54
C ILE A 18 -17.68 1.49 2.03
N TRP A 19 -18.73 1.13 2.76
CA TRP A 19 -18.62 0.87 4.19
C TRP A 19 -18.01 -0.52 4.43
N HIS A 20 -17.11 -0.65 5.39
CA HIS A 20 -16.38 -1.90 5.63
C HIS A 20 -17.28 -3.10 5.99
N LYS A 21 -18.54 -2.86 6.39
CA LYS A 21 -19.53 -3.92 6.67
C LYS A 21 -20.31 -4.37 5.44
N GLU A 22 -20.13 -3.71 4.30
CA GLU A 22 -20.76 -4.15 3.06
C GLU A 22 -20.16 -5.48 2.60
N THR A 23 -21.03 -6.38 2.11
CA THR A 23 -20.64 -7.73 1.66
C THR A 23 -20.64 -7.88 0.15
N ASN A 24 -21.22 -6.93 -0.55
CA ASN A 24 -21.29 -6.93 -2.01
C ASN A 24 -20.91 -5.54 -2.52
N ILE A 25 -19.89 -5.48 -3.35
CA ILE A 25 -19.46 -4.25 -4.00
C ILE A 25 -19.61 -4.40 -5.53
N GLU A 26 -19.98 -3.30 -6.16
CA GLU A 26 -20.07 -3.21 -7.62
C GLU A 26 -18.69 -3.42 -8.27
N ASN A 27 -18.70 -3.61 -9.60
CA ASN A 27 -17.45 -3.63 -10.36
C ASN A 27 -16.92 -2.21 -10.51
N PHE A 28 -15.75 -1.98 -9.92
CA PHE A 28 -15.01 -0.73 -10.03
C PHE A 28 -13.75 -0.92 -10.88
N ASP A 29 -13.28 0.13 -11.50
CA ASP A 29 -11.97 0.13 -12.17
C ASP A 29 -10.82 0.09 -11.18
N LEU A 30 -11.01 0.76 -10.02
CA LEU A 30 -10.02 0.88 -8.95
C LEU A 30 -10.72 0.85 -7.59
N ILE A 31 -10.19 0.05 -6.67
CA ILE A 31 -10.51 0.12 -5.24
C ILE A 31 -9.35 0.76 -4.50
N VAL A 32 -9.65 1.75 -3.64
CA VAL A 32 -8.65 2.35 -2.76
C VAL A 32 -8.97 2.01 -1.32
N ILE A 33 -8.00 1.42 -0.62
CA ILE A 33 -8.02 1.21 0.81
C ILE A 33 -7.15 2.30 1.44
N PRO A 34 -7.77 3.34 2.01
CA PRO A 34 -7.03 4.50 2.50
C PRO A 34 -6.32 4.22 3.81
N GLY A 35 -5.42 5.14 4.19
CA GLY A 35 -4.94 5.29 5.55
C GLY A 35 -6.00 5.92 6.47
N GLY A 36 -5.63 6.18 7.74
CA GLY A 36 -6.49 6.94 8.66
C GLY A 36 -6.65 6.31 10.04
N PHE A 37 -5.59 5.85 10.66
CA PHE A 37 -5.58 5.38 12.06
C PHE A 37 -6.69 4.37 12.39
N THR A 38 -6.83 3.38 11.55
CA THR A 38 -7.83 2.32 11.67
C THR A 38 -7.76 1.68 13.07
N PHE A 39 -8.91 1.57 13.75
CA PHE A 39 -8.99 1.08 15.13
C PHE A 39 -8.06 1.80 16.13
N GLY A 40 -7.81 3.10 15.94
CA GLY A 40 -6.99 3.91 16.84
C GLY A 40 -5.49 3.62 16.75
N ASP A 41 -5.05 2.93 15.71
CA ASP A 41 -3.65 2.52 15.47
C ASP A 41 -3.03 1.73 16.63
N TYR A 42 -3.89 1.05 17.41
CA TYR A 42 -3.48 0.07 18.41
C TYR A 42 -3.14 -1.25 17.72
N LEU A 43 -2.38 -2.09 18.37
CA LEU A 43 -1.85 -3.39 17.96
C LEU A 43 -2.51 -4.02 16.70
N ARG A 44 -1.76 -4.08 15.60
CA ARG A 44 -2.14 -4.81 14.38
C ARG A 44 -3.50 -4.39 13.81
N CYS A 45 -3.71 -3.10 13.64
CA CYS A 45 -4.95 -2.54 13.08
C CYS A 45 -5.29 -3.14 11.71
N GLY A 46 -4.30 -3.46 10.88
CA GLY A 46 -4.48 -4.18 9.63
C GLY A 46 -5.10 -5.57 9.82
N ALA A 47 -4.69 -6.32 10.85
CA ALA A 47 -5.25 -7.64 11.14
C ALA A 47 -6.71 -7.55 11.61
N LEU A 48 -7.08 -6.55 12.40
CA LEU A 48 -8.47 -6.33 12.78
C LEU A 48 -9.33 -5.97 11.56
N ALA A 49 -8.85 -5.06 10.72
CA ALA A 49 -9.54 -4.64 9.52
C ALA A 49 -9.68 -5.78 8.48
N SER A 50 -8.71 -6.70 8.41
CA SER A 50 -8.73 -7.84 7.48
C SER A 50 -9.91 -8.81 7.72
N ASN A 51 -10.55 -8.74 8.88
CA ASN A 51 -11.76 -9.50 9.20
C ASN A 51 -13.05 -8.79 8.79
N SER A 52 -13.00 -7.60 8.22
CA SER A 52 -14.19 -6.86 7.78
C SER A 52 -14.90 -7.57 6.63
N PRO A 53 -16.25 -7.59 6.61
CA PRO A 53 -17.02 -8.28 5.57
C PRO A 53 -16.65 -7.89 4.13
N VAL A 54 -16.32 -6.63 3.89
CA VAL A 54 -15.91 -6.11 2.57
C VAL A 54 -14.66 -6.79 1.99
N ILE A 55 -13.81 -7.39 2.82
CA ILE A 55 -12.56 -8.02 2.39
C ILE A 55 -12.80 -9.16 1.40
N LYS A 56 -13.91 -9.92 1.57
CA LYS A 56 -14.28 -10.94 0.60
C LYS A 56 -14.44 -10.34 -0.80
N SER A 57 -15.22 -9.28 -0.91
CA SER A 57 -15.45 -8.60 -2.20
C SER A 57 -14.18 -7.96 -2.78
N ILE A 58 -13.28 -7.47 -1.92
CA ILE A 58 -11.95 -6.97 -2.35
C ILE A 58 -11.11 -8.11 -2.92
N ARG A 59 -11.11 -9.30 -2.30
CA ARG A 59 -10.44 -10.48 -2.83
C ARG A 59 -11.02 -10.94 -4.17
N ASP A 60 -12.35 -10.93 -4.30
CA ASP A 60 -13.04 -11.25 -5.55
C ASP A 60 -12.70 -10.24 -6.66
N HIS A 61 -12.57 -8.95 -6.32
CA HIS A 61 -12.11 -7.93 -7.25
C HIS A 61 -10.65 -8.17 -7.69
N ALA A 62 -9.76 -8.47 -6.75
CA ALA A 62 -8.36 -8.80 -7.03
C ALA A 62 -8.24 -10.04 -7.94
N SER A 63 -9.01 -11.10 -7.67
CA SER A 63 -8.97 -12.35 -8.44
C SER A 63 -9.40 -12.17 -9.90
N ARG A 64 -10.27 -11.20 -10.17
CA ARG A 64 -10.65 -10.79 -11.53
C ARG A 64 -9.66 -9.83 -12.20
N GLY A 65 -8.51 -9.56 -11.57
CA GLY A 65 -7.51 -8.63 -12.10
C GLY A 65 -7.86 -7.14 -11.89
N GLY A 66 -8.76 -6.83 -10.97
CA GLY A 66 -9.11 -5.45 -10.62
C GLY A 66 -7.95 -4.72 -9.96
N ALA A 67 -7.86 -3.40 -10.17
CA ALA A 67 -6.81 -2.59 -9.58
C ALA A 67 -7.13 -2.24 -8.12
N ILE A 68 -6.12 -2.33 -7.23
CA ILE A 68 -6.25 -1.99 -5.81
C ILE A 68 -5.06 -1.15 -5.36
N LEU A 69 -5.33 -0.03 -4.70
CA LEU A 69 -4.33 0.81 -4.05
C LEU A 69 -4.54 0.79 -2.54
N GLY A 70 -3.54 0.34 -1.78
CA GLY A 70 -3.51 0.40 -0.33
C GLY A 70 -2.49 1.42 0.16
N ILE A 71 -2.94 2.42 0.93
CA ILE A 71 -2.10 3.49 1.47
C ILE A 71 -2.04 3.37 2.99
N CYS A 72 -0.86 3.38 3.58
CA CYS A 72 -0.64 3.33 5.03
C CYS A 72 -1.39 2.14 5.67
N ASN A 73 -2.46 2.35 6.45
CA ASN A 73 -3.28 1.25 6.96
C ASN A 73 -3.81 0.33 5.85
N GLY A 74 -4.10 0.87 4.65
CA GLY A 74 -4.48 0.07 3.49
C GLY A 74 -3.41 -0.92 3.08
N PHE A 75 -2.13 -0.54 3.14
CA PHE A 75 -1.02 -1.45 2.88
C PHE A 75 -0.93 -2.54 3.96
N GLN A 76 -1.09 -2.19 5.23
CA GLN A 76 -1.17 -3.17 6.33
C GLN A 76 -2.28 -4.19 6.09
N ILE A 77 -3.47 -3.75 5.68
CA ILE A 77 -4.60 -4.63 5.34
C ILE A 77 -4.25 -5.56 4.17
N LEU A 78 -3.61 -5.04 3.12
CA LEU A 78 -3.23 -5.85 1.95
C LEU A 78 -2.21 -6.94 2.29
N THR A 79 -1.26 -6.69 3.19
CA THR A 79 -0.32 -7.71 3.66
C THR A 79 -0.97 -8.71 4.60
N GLU A 80 -1.81 -8.30 5.54
CA GLU A 80 -2.54 -9.18 6.43
C GLU A 80 -3.53 -10.09 5.67
N THR A 81 -4.17 -9.57 4.64
CA THR A 81 -5.06 -10.35 3.76
C THR A 81 -4.32 -11.22 2.74
N LYS A 82 -2.97 -11.18 2.69
CA LYS A 82 -2.15 -11.91 1.73
C LYS A 82 -2.44 -11.56 0.25
N LEU A 83 -2.98 -10.38 0.00
CA LEU A 83 -3.08 -9.79 -1.34
C LEU A 83 -1.75 -9.18 -1.78
N LEU A 84 -0.88 -8.84 -0.81
CA LEU A 84 0.51 -8.49 -1.01
C LEU A 84 1.42 -9.34 -0.10
N PRO A 85 2.65 -9.64 -0.50
CA PRO A 85 3.61 -10.37 0.32
C PRO A 85 4.18 -9.51 1.45
N GLY A 86 4.81 -10.15 2.44
CA GLY A 86 5.43 -9.49 3.59
C GLY A 86 4.44 -9.11 4.68
N THR A 87 4.88 -8.23 5.57
CA THR A 87 4.10 -7.70 6.69
C THR A 87 4.63 -6.33 7.11
N LEU A 88 3.79 -5.52 7.75
CA LEU A 88 4.18 -4.25 8.38
C LEU A 88 4.29 -4.47 9.88
N ILE A 89 5.41 -4.05 10.46
CA ILE A 89 5.69 -4.13 11.89
C ILE A 89 6.01 -2.74 12.45
N LYS A 90 6.16 -2.64 13.77
CA LYS A 90 6.51 -1.37 14.42
C LYS A 90 7.78 -0.77 13.85
N ASN A 91 7.79 0.54 13.73
CA ASN A 91 8.98 1.29 13.35
C ASN A 91 10.16 0.91 14.23
N SER A 92 11.35 0.79 13.66
CA SER A 92 12.57 0.43 14.38
C SER A 92 12.90 1.40 15.52
N VAL A 93 12.49 2.65 15.39
CA VAL A 93 12.65 3.69 16.42
C VAL A 93 11.58 3.64 17.52
N LEU A 94 10.59 2.75 17.42
CA LEU A 94 9.47 2.57 18.35
C LEU A 94 8.67 3.87 18.63
N LYS A 95 8.62 4.77 17.66
CA LYS A 95 7.91 6.06 17.73
C LYS A 95 7.03 6.25 16.51
N PHE A 96 5.96 7.02 16.69
CA PHE A 96 5.19 7.56 15.59
C PHE A 96 6.04 8.54 14.77
N LEU A 97 6.05 8.36 13.45
CA LEU A 97 6.77 9.21 12.52
C LEU A 97 5.77 10.02 11.71
N CYS A 98 5.99 11.34 11.61
CA CYS A 98 5.17 12.24 10.82
C CYS A 98 6.05 13.35 10.24
N HIS A 99 6.45 13.19 8.99
CA HIS A 99 7.25 14.18 8.25
C HIS A 99 7.25 13.87 6.75
N ASP A 100 7.63 14.85 5.96
CA ASP A 100 7.85 14.67 4.53
C ASP A 100 9.17 13.95 4.27
N LEU A 101 9.17 13.08 3.26
CA LEU A 101 10.38 12.39 2.83
C LEU A 101 10.32 12.09 1.32
N ASN A 102 11.47 11.70 0.78
CA ASN A 102 11.56 11.29 -0.60
C ASN A 102 11.44 9.77 -0.73
N VAL A 103 10.58 9.33 -1.62
CA VAL A 103 10.56 7.97 -2.15
C VAL A 103 11.07 7.96 -3.58
N ILE A 104 11.73 6.89 -3.96
CA ILE A 104 12.34 6.71 -5.27
C ILE A 104 11.57 5.63 -6.00
N VAL A 105 11.03 5.98 -7.16
CA VAL A 105 10.36 5.03 -8.06
C VAL A 105 11.38 4.02 -8.57
N GLN A 106 11.08 2.75 -8.45
CA GLN A 106 11.94 1.67 -8.93
C GLN A 106 11.55 1.26 -10.36
N ASP A 107 12.44 0.53 -11.02
CA ASP A 107 12.11 -0.18 -12.26
C ASP A 107 11.25 -1.39 -11.91
N THR A 108 10.02 -1.44 -12.44
CA THR A 108 9.02 -2.42 -12.03
C THR A 108 8.50 -3.23 -13.20
N LEU A 109 7.88 -4.36 -12.89
CA LEU A 109 6.97 -5.02 -13.83
C LEU A 109 5.88 -4.02 -14.30
N PRO A 110 5.23 -4.23 -15.45
CA PRO A 110 4.19 -3.35 -15.94
C PRO A 110 3.05 -3.19 -14.91
N SER A 111 2.79 -1.94 -14.51
CA SER A 111 1.76 -1.63 -13.52
C SER A 111 1.09 -0.28 -13.82
N PRO A 112 -0.25 -0.18 -13.67
CA PRO A 112 -0.94 1.10 -13.82
C PRO A 112 -0.52 2.14 -12.78
N PHE A 113 0.09 1.71 -11.68
CA PHE A 113 0.50 2.58 -10.59
C PHE A 113 1.88 3.22 -10.80
N THR A 114 2.73 2.60 -11.61
CA THR A 114 4.08 3.11 -11.91
C THR A 114 4.22 3.55 -13.36
N TRP A 115 3.23 3.26 -14.19
CA TRP A 115 3.19 3.58 -15.61
C TRP A 115 3.33 5.06 -15.85
N GLY A 116 3.88 5.83 -15.99
CA GLY A 116 4.03 7.29 -16.18
C GLY A 116 5.21 7.87 -15.43
N PHE A 117 5.84 7.07 -14.59
CA PHE A 117 7.07 7.46 -13.91
C PHE A 117 8.29 6.84 -14.58
N LYS A 118 9.35 7.61 -14.67
CA LYS A 118 10.66 7.05 -15.02
C LYS A 118 11.28 6.42 -13.76
N PRO A 119 11.97 5.28 -13.88
CA PRO A 119 12.80 4.77 -12.78
C PRO A 119 13.70 5.87 -12.24
N THR A 120 13.97 5.84 -10.94
CA THR A 120 14.73 6.85 -10.19
C THR A 120 14.04 8.21 -10.00
N THR A 121 12.80 8.40 -10.48
CA THR A 121 12.02 9.61 -10.14
C THR A 121 11.86 9.72 -8.62
N LYS A 122 12.16 10.89 -8.08
CA LYS A 122 11.95 11.20 -6.65
C LYS A 122 10.58 11.84 -6.45
N LEU A 123 9.82 11.32 -5.51
CA LEU A 123 8.53 11.86 -5.10
C LEU A 123 8.63 12.28 -3.64
N ASN A 124 8.32 13.53 -3.33
CA ASN A 124 8.23 14.00 -1.95
C ASN A 124 6.84 13.74 -1.42
N ILE A 125 6.71 12.87 -0.42
CA ILE A 125 5.42 12.40 0.10
C ILE A 125 5.50 12.35 1.63
N PRO A 126 4.44 12.78 2.37
CA PRO A 126 4.41 12.67 3.81
C PRO A 126 4.22 11.22 4.28
N ILE A 127 4.85 10.88 5.39
CA ILE A 127 4.54 9.67 6.17
C ILE A 127 3.87 10.08 7.49
N ALA A 128 2.97 9.21 8.00
CA ALA A 128 2.33 9.38 9.29
C ALA A 128 1.94 8.00 9.84
N HIS A 129 2.87 7.32 10.52
CA HIS A 129 2.65 5.93 10.95
C HIS A 129 3.49 5.52 12.16
N ASN A 130 3.03 4.52 12.90
CA ASN A 130 3.73 3.83 13.98
C ASN A 130 4.21 2.42 13.56
N GLU A 131 3.52 1.79 12.61
CA GLU A 131 3.79 0.45 12.09
C GLU A 131 4.02 0.52 10.58
N GLY A 132 5.15 1.11 10.16
CA GLY A 132 5.51 1.29 8.75
C GLY A 132 6.72 0.48 8.31
N ASN A 133 7.34 -0.29 9.22
CA ASN A 133 8.51 -1.10 8.93
C ASN A 133 8.09 -2.34 8.12
N TYR A 134 8.37 -2.33 6.82
CA TYR A 134 8.11 -3.47 5.95
C TYR A 134 9.12 -4.58 6.18
N TYR A 135 8.62 -5.76 6.51
CA TYR A 135 9.41 -6.96 6.76
C TYR A 135 8.99 -8.10 5.83
N ILE A 136 9.98 -8.80 5.29
CA ILE A 136 9.79 -9.99 4.47
C ILE A 136 11.04 -10.88 4.61
N ASN A 137 10.88 -12.20 4.50
CA ASN A 137 12.02 -13.11 4.56
C ASN A 137 12.88 -13.06 3.28
N ASP A 138 14.13 -13.51 3.38
CA ASP A 138 15.12 -13.40 2.30
C ASP A 138 14.70 -14.11 1.01
N ASN A 139 13.99 -15.23 1.09
CA ASN A 139 13.57 -15.98 -0.10
C ASN A 139 12.46 -15.22 -0.86
N GLU A 140 11.50 -14.67 -0.14
CA GLU A 140 10.45 -13.86 -0.71
C GLU A 140 10.99 -12.52 -1.20
N LEU A 141 11.96 -11.93 -0.49
CA LEU A 141 12.64 -10.69 -0.94
C LEU A 141 13.35 -10.89 -2.29
N LYS A 142 14.05 -12.03 -2.45
CA LYS A 142 14.67 -12.37 -3.74
C LYS A 142 13.65 -12.49 -4.86
N LYS A 143 12.49 -13.09 -4.58
CA LYS A 143 11.38 -13.18 -5.56
C LYS A 143 10.84 -11.79 -5.91
N LEU A 144 10.58 -10.92 -4.91
CA LEU A 144 10.14 -9.55 -5.16
C LEU A 144 11.10 -8.78 -6.08
N LYS A 145 12.39 -8.92 -5.83
CA LYS A 145 13.43 -8.28 -6.65
C LYS A 145 13.47 -8.84 -8.06
N PHE A 146 13.47 -10.15 -8.19
CA PHE A 146 13.52 -10.83 -9.49
C PHE A 146 12.30 -10.50 -10.35
N ASN A 147 11.12 -10.41 -9.75
CA ASN A 147 9.87 -10.13 -10.46
C ASN A 147 9.62 -8.62 -10.69
N GLY A 148 10.50 -7.72 -10.23
CA GLY A 148 10.27 -6.28 -10.34
C GLY A 148 9.05 -5.77 -9.55
N GLN A 149 8.76 -6.37 -8.39
CA GLN A 149 7.58 -6.04 -7.57
C GLN A 149 7.84 -4.91 -6.56
N ILE A 150 9.07 -4.40 -6.43
CA ILE A 150 9.37 -3.28 -5.54
C ILE A 150 9.05 -1.99 -6.29
N ALA A 151 7.98 -1.29 -5.90
CA ALA A 151 7.53 -0.08 -6.57
C ALA A 151 8.29 1.16 -6.09
N PHE A 152 8.46 1.28 -4.79
CA PHE A 152 9.05 2.46 -4.16
C PHE A 152 10.05 2.07 -3.09
N LYS A 153 11.14 2.84 -3.00
CA LYS A 153 12.11 2.76 -1.90
C LYS A 153 12.29 4.13 -1.25
N TYR A 154 12.50 4.16 0.05
CA TYR A 154 13.01 5.35 0.73
C TYR A 154 14.42 5.67 0.22
N GLU A 155 14.80 6.92 0.23
CA GLU A 155 16.16 7.33 -0.15
C GLU A 155 17.20 6.66 0.77
N GLU A 156 18.31 6.16 0.21
CA GLU A 156 19.25 5.24 0.90
C GLU A 156 19.72 5.70 2.28
N ARG A 157 19.90 7.01 2.47
CA ARG A 157 20.36 7.59 3.73
C ARG A 157 19.25 7.90 4.72
N PHE A 158 17.98 7.65 4.35
CA PHE A 158 16.81 8.10 5.10
C PHE A 158 15.75 7.00 5.20
N ASN A 159 16.16 5.78 5.62
CA ASN A 159 15.20 4.76 5.99
C ASN A 159 14.52 5.16 7.32
N PRO A 160 13.28 5.64 7.31
CA PRO A 160 12.70 6.25 8.51
C PRO A 160 12.29 5.20 9.54
N ASN A 161 11.90 4.02 9.09
CA ASN A 161 11.15 3.06 9.90
C ASN A 161 11.81 1.68 10.04
N GLY A 162 12.95 1.45 9.35
CA GLY A 162 13.68 0.19 9.40
C GLY A 162 13.22 -0.85 8.37
N SER A 163 12.43 -0.45 7.37
CA SER A 163 11.99 -1.34 6.29
C SER A 163 13.15 -2.04 5.60
N VAL A 164 13.00 -3.34 5.32
CA VAL A 164 14.02 -4.13 4.63
C VAL A 164 14.35 -3.48 3.28
N GLU A 165 15.65 -3.35 2.97
CA GLU A 165 16.16 -2.70 1.76
C GLU A 165 15.48 -1.35 1.42
N ASN A 166 15.07 -0.59 2.41
CA ASN A 166 14.38 0.71 2.27
C ASN A 166 13.04 0.62 1.51
N ILE A 167 12.40 -0.55 1.45
CA ILE A 167 11.14 -0.73 0.72
C ILE A 167 10.04 0.15 1.34
N ALA A 168 9.45 1.00 0.51
CA ALA A 168 8.34 1.89 0.85
C ALA A 168 7.01 1.46 0.22
N GLY A 169 7.05 0.64 -0.82
CA GLY A 169 5.87 0.10 -1.49
C GLY A 169 6.16 -1.07 -2.40
N VAL A 170 5.21 -2.00 -2.49
CA VAL A 170 5.31 -3.22 -3.27
C VAL A 170 4.08 -3.47 -4.14
N LEU A 171 4.29 -4.19 -5.24
CA LEU A 171 3.27 -4.62 -6.18
C LEU A 171 2.93 -6.11 -6.00
N SER A 172 1.71 -6.49 -6.36
CA SER A 172 1.36 -7.89 -6.59
C SER A 172 2.09 -8.45 -7.82
N GLU A 173 2.11 -9.78 -7.95
CA GLU A 173 2.77 -10.47 -9.09
C GLU A 173 2.22 -10.03 -10.46
N ASN A 174 0.94 -9.66 -10.55
CA ASN A 174 0.32 -9.17 -11.78
C ASN A 174 0.38 -7.64 -11.93
N GLY A 175 1.03 -6.92 -11.02
CA GLY A 175 1.16 -5.47 -11.03
C GLY A 175 -0.13 -4.68 -10.78
N ARG A 176 -1.25 -5.34 -10.45
CA ARG A 176 -2.57 -4.71 -10.32
C ARG A 176 -2.91 -4.26 -8.91
N ILE A 177 -2.12 -4.65 -7.92
CA ILE A 177 -2.29 -4.23 -6.52
C ILE A 177 -1.01 -3.52 -6.09
N LEU A 178 -1.14 -2.31 -5.57
CA LEU A 178 -0.05 -1.55 -4.96
C LEU A 178 -0.36 -1.31 -3.49
N GLY A 179 0.60 -1.63 -2.63
CA GLY A 179 0.62 -1.18 -1.24
C GLY A 179 1.80 -0.25 -1.02
N MET A 180 1.56 0.88 -0.38
CA MET A 180 2.62 1.83 -0.03
C MET A 180 2.38 2.43 1.35
N MET A 181 3.48 2.69 2.07
CA MET A 181 3.40 3.22 3.42
C MET A 181 3.32 4.76 3.48
N PRO A 182 3.98 5.51 2.62
CA PRO A 182 3.74 6.94 2.48
C PRO A 182 2.36 7.27 1.99
#